data_511181b0c8ff45b4bc34152bc0de5631
#
_entry.id   511181b0c8ff45b4bc34152bc0de5631
#
_cell.length_a   1.000
_cell.length_b   1.000
_cell.length_c   1.000
_cell.angle_alpha   90.00
_cell.angle_beta   90.00
_cell.angle_gamma   90.00
#
_symmetry.space_group_name_H-M   'P 1'
#
loop_
_entity.id
_entity.type
_entity.pdbx_description
1 polymer ?
#
loop_
_entity_poly.entity_id
_entity_poly.type
_entity_poly.pdbx_seq_one_letter_code
_entity_poly.pdbx_strand_id
1 'polypeptide(L)'
;MSGGGGLGGKASASPAQSAGGGGGGSGGRIVLEAFQVTLTSDARLTANGGGGGEGAGAGSGAANAGENGLSGSENGNSIATGGAGAATTGGNGGSGGTSSPPTSGANGTTVVLGDGGGGGGGGAAGSIHLRSIRSCTLNDAILSPVPTGGCPAP
;
A
#
# COMPACT_ATOMS: atom_id res chain seq x y z
N MET A 1 -4.28 4.69 -9.52
CA MET A 1 -4.93 5.21 -8.27
C MET A 1 -4.49 4.36 -7.08
N SER A 2 -3.22 4.42 -6.75
CA SER A 2 -2.63 3.64 -5.66
C SER A 2 -2.93 4.27 -4.29
N GLY A 3 -2.97 3.46 -3.25
CA GLY A 3 -3.23 3.89 -1.89
C GLY A 3 -2.03 4.63 -1.27
N GLY A 4 -2.27 5.63 -0.45
CA GLY A 4 -1.23 6.35 0.30
C GLY A 4 -0.60 5.49 1.39
N GLY A 5 0.65 5.77 1.76
CA GLY A 5 1.30 5.16 2.91
C GLY A 5 0.71 5.68 4.23
N GLY A 6 0.71 4.82 5.24
CA GLY A 6 0.31 5.17 6.60
C GLY A 6 1.38 6.03 7.30
N LEU A 7 0.96 6.94 8.13
CA LEU A 7 1.88 7.76 8.91
C LEU A 7 2.49 6.96 10.07
N GLY A 8 3.76 7.22 10.36
CA GLY A 8 4.43 6.69 11.54
C GLY A 8 3.84 7.24 12.84
N GLY A 9 3.91 6.43 13.89
CA GLY A 9 3.47 6.80 15.23
C GLY A 9 4.36 7.91 15.81
N LYS A 10 3.78 8.75 16.66
CA LYS A 10 4.52 9.81 17.37
C LYS A 10 4.77 9.42 18.81
N ALA A 11 5.97 9.68 19.30
CA ALA A 11 6.32 9.58 20.71
C ALA A 11 6.11 10.93 21.41
N SER A 12 5.60 10.91 22.64
CA SER A 12 5.45 12.10 23.50
C SER A 12 6.40 12.04 24.70
N ALA A 13 6.89 13.21 25.08
CA ALA A 13 7.82 13.32 26.21
C ALA A 13 7.14 13.36 27.58
N SER A 14 5.88 13.78 27.67
CA SER A 14 5.21 13.95 28.94
C SER A 14 3.68 13.92 28.78
N PRO A 15 2.99 12.94 29.34
CA PRO A 15 3.55 11.68 29.86
C PRO A 15 4.17 10.86 28.72
N ALA A 16 5.11 9.97 29.03
CA ALA A 16 5.71 9.08 28.05
C ALA A 16 4.64 8.20 27.42
N GLN A 17 4.30 8.48 26.17
CA GLN A 17 3.30 7.75 25.40
C GLN A 17 3.82 7.47 23.99
N SER A 18 3.53 6.30 23.51
CA SER A 18 3.88 5.83 22.17
C SER A 18 2.61 5.59 21.36
N ALA A 19 2.44 6.32 20.27
CA ALA A 19 1.31 6.13 19.38
C ALA A 19 1.58 4.96 18.41
N GLY A 20 0.53 4.23 18.05
CA GLY A 20 0.60 3.27 16.95
C GLY A 20 0.78 3.93 15.59
N GLY A 21 1.30 3.18 14.63
CA GLY A 21 1.38 3.59 13.23
C GLY A 21 0.00 3.61 12.56
N GLY A 22 -0.19 4.53 11.61
CA GLY A 22 -1.40 4.59 10.80
C GLY A 22 -1.47 3.47 9.77
N GLY A 23 -2.67 3.01 9.44
CA GLY A 23 -2.86 2.05 8.35
C GLY A 23 -2.54 2.64 6.97
N GLY A 24 -2.06 1.82 6.05
CA GLY A 24 -1.92 2.18 4.64
C GLY A 24 -3.29 2.26 3.94
N GLY A 25 -3.41 3.17 2.98
CA GLY A 25 -4.61 3.29 2.16
C GLY A 25 -4.73 2.13 1.16
N SER A 26 -5.95 1.65 0.93
CA SER A 26 -6.19 0.69 -0.15
C SER A 26 -6.10 1.36 -1.52
N GLY A 27 -5.79 0.54 -2.55
CA GLY A 27 -5.87 0.96 -3.94
C GLY A 27 -7.31 1.33 -4.31
N GLY A 28 -7.45 2.22 -5.29
CA GLY A 28 -8.73 2.63 -5.81
C GLY A 28 -9.32 1.66 -6.83
N ARG A 29 -10.40 2.08 -7.49
CA ARG A 29 -11.02 1.35 -8.60
C ARG A 29 -10.79 2.11 -9.90
N ILE A 30 -10.31 1.40 -10.93
CA ILE A 30 -10.15 1.90 -12.30
C ILE A 30 -11.14 1.15 -13.19
N VAL A 31 -11.97 1.90 -13.92
CA VAL A 31 -12.92 1.32 -14.90
C VAL A 31 -12.67 1.98 -16.25
N LEU A 32 -12.35 1.18 -17.26
CA LEU A 32 -12.26 1.60 -18.65
C LEU A 32 -13.26 0.81 -19.47
N GLU A 33 -14.26 1.51 -19.97
CA GLU A 33 -15.28 0.94 -20.85
C GLU A 33 -15.34 1.76 -22.15
N ALA A 34 -15.12 1.10 -23.29
CA ALA A 34 -15.10 1.76 -24.60
C ALA A 34 -15.44 0.77 -25.71
N PHE A 35 -15.71 1.30 -26.92
CA PHE A 35 -15.87 0.47 -28.10
C PHE A 35 -14.59 -0.31 -28.41
N GLN A 36 -13.43 0.33 -28.25
CA GLN A 36 -12.09 -0.27 -28.38
C GLN A 36 -11.19 0.32 -27.31
N VAL A 37 -10.39 -0.53 -26.66
CA VAL A 37 -9.36 -0.13 -25.68
C VAL A 37 -7.99 -0.45 -26.26
N THR A 38 -7.13 0.54 -26.36
CA THR A 38 -5.72 0.37 -26.75
C THR A 38 -4.85 1.02 -25.69
N LEU A 39 -3.99 0.23 -25.06
CA LEU A 39 -2.97 0.69 -24.13
C LEU A 39 -1.61 0.54 -24.80
N THR A 40 -0.79 1.57 -24.72
CA THR A 40 0.61 1.53 -25.19
C THR A 40 1.51 0.88 -24.15
N SER A 41 2.73 0.51 -24.54
CA SER A 41 3.74 -0.08 -23.63
C SER A 41 4.11 0.82 -22.45
N ASP A 42 3.90 2.14 -22.59
CA ASP A 42 4.15 3.11 -21.51
C ASP A 42 2.96 3.28 -20.56
N ALA A 43 1.81 2.70 -20.91
CA ALA A 43 0.60 2.83 -20.10
C ALA A 43 0.73 2.08 -18.78
N ARG A 44 0.30 2.72 -17.69
CA ARG A 44 0.31 2.16 -16.35
C ARG A 44 -1.06 2.36 -15.70
N LEU A 45 -1.73 1.25 -15.43
CA LEU A 45 -2.96 1.24 -14.67
C LEU A 45 -2.69 0.53 -13.35
N THR A 46 -2.50 1.29 -12.29
CA THR A 46 -2.15 0.75 -10.99
C THR A 46 -3.14 1.16 -9.91
N ALA A 47 -3.55 0.20 -9.11
CA ALA A 47 -4.44 0.35 -7.97
C ALA A 47 -3.90 -0.45 -6.79
N ASN A 48 -2.61 -0.27 -6.49
CA ASN A 48 -1.90 -0.99 -5.44
C ASN A 48 -2.16 -0.35 -4.06
N GLY A 49 -2.15 -1.12 -3.00
CA GLY A 49 -2.28 -0.66 -1.64
C GLY A 49 -0.98 -0.04 -1.12
N GLY A 50 -1.08 0.92 -0.21
CA GLY A 50 0.05 1.52 0.50
C GLY A 50 0.48 0.72 1.73
N GLY A 51 1.71 0.87 2.18
CA GLY A 51 2.22 0.27 3.40
C GLY A 51 1.72 1.01 4.65
N GLY A 52 1.59 0.32 5.76
CA GLY A 52 1.27 0.91 7.06
C GLY A 52 2.48 1.62 7.67
N GLY A 53 2.25 2.55 8.57
CA GLY A 53 3.30 3.22 9.34
C GLY A 53 3.83 2.36 10.48
N GLU A 54 5.07 2.57 10.87
CA GLU A 54 5.67 2.02 12.09
C GLU A 54 5.07 2.68 13.33
N GLY A 55 4.93 1.95 14.41
CA GLY A 55 4.57 2.51 15.71
C GLY A 55 5.75 3.26 16.34
N ALA A 56 5.47 4.22 17.22
CA ALA A 56 6.50 4.90 17.96
C ALA A 56 7.19 3.96 18.94
N GLY A 57 8.48 4.16 19.17
CA GLY A 57 9.24 3.46 20.20
C GLY A 57 8.94 3.96 21.61
N ALA A 58 9.32 3.14 22.61
CA ALA A 58 9.29 3.57 24.02
C ALA A 58 10.29 4.70 24.26
N GLY A 59 9.88 5.71 24.99
CA GLY A 59 10.71 6.87 25.33
C GLY A 59 10.25 8.16 24.66
N SER A 60 10.98 9.23 24.93
CA SER A 60 10.62 10.57 24.50
C SER A 60 11.49 11.05 23.35
N GLY A 61 10.90 11.82 22.46
CA GLY A 61 11.58 12.59 21.42
C GLY A 61 11.42 12.05 20.02
N ALA A 62 11.90 12.83 19.05
CA ALA A 62 11.78 12.52 17.62
C ALA A 62 12.51 11.22 17.21
N ALA A 63 13.55 10.85 17.94
CA ALA A 63 14.31 9.61 17.70
C ALA A 63 13.50 8.33 17.94
N ASN A 64 12.35 8.43 18.60
CA ASN A 64 11.44 7.32 18.85
C ASN A 64 10.14 7.39 18.00
N ALA A 65 10.07 8.35 17.08
CA ALA A 65 8.96 8.40 16.12
C ALA A 65 9.08 7.25 15.10
N GLY A 66 7.95 6.62 14.80
CA GLY A 66 7.90 5.58 13.77
C GLY A 66 8.04 6.16 12.37
N GLU A 67 8.51 5.33 11.45
CA GLU A 67 8.64 5.67 10.03
C GLU A 67 7.30 5.55 9.30
N ASN A 68 7.11 6.39 8.26
CA ASN A 68 5.94 6.29 7.39
C ASN A 68 6.05 5.07 6.47
N GLY A 69 4.92 4.42 6.19
CA GLY A 69 4.83 3.47 5.10
C GLY A 69 4.93 4.14 3.73
N LEU A 70 5.33 3.40 2.70
CA LEU A 70 5.37 3.88 1.33
C LEU A 70 3.98 3.87 0.68
N SER A 71 3.75 4.80 -0.25
CA SER A 71 2.56 4.75 -1.10
C SER A 71 2.61 3.57 -2.06
N GLY A 72 1.45 3.08 -2.48
CA GLY A 72 1.32 1.98 -3.43
C GLY A 72 2.07 2.26 -4.73
N SER A 73 2.86 1.28 -5.18
CA SER A 73 3.76 1.43 -6.32
C SER A 73 3.00 1.59 -7.65
N GLU A 74 3.53 2.41 -8.53
CA GLU A 74 3.11 2.52 -9.93
C GLU A 74 3.91 1.56 -10.86
N ASN A 75 4.87 0.82 -10.29
CA ASN A 75 5.71 -0.12 -11.02
C ASN A 75 5.21 -1.58 -10.92
N GLY A 76 3.96 -1.81 -11.25
CA GLY A 76 3.38 -3.16 -11.35
C GLY A 76 3.44 -3.92 -10.03
N ASN A 77 4.26 -4.95 -9.95
CA ASN A 77 4.30 -5.89 -8.83
C ASN A 77 5.14 -5.44 -7.63
N SER A 78 5.68 -4.24 -7.64
CA SER A 78 6.43 -3.73 -6.49
C SER A 78 5.50 -3.48 -5.31
N ILE A 79 5.80 -4.11 -4.20
CA ILE A 79 5.03 -4.00 -2.95
C ILE A 79 5.45 -2.70 -2.24
N ALA A 80 4.49 -1.90 -1.81
CA ALA A 80 4.75 -0.78 -0.92
C ALA A 80 5.12 -1.31 0.47
N THR A 81 6.33 -1.06 0.93
CA THR A 81 6.76 -1.49 2.27
C THR A 81 6.10 -0.67 3.36
N GLY A 82 5.84 -1.31 4.50
CA GLY A 82 5.51 -0.59 5.72
C GLY A 82 6.73 0.14 6.28
N GLY A 83 6.52 1.15 7.12
CA GLY A 83 7.56 1.81 7.88
C GLY A 83 8.22 0.83 8.86
N ALA A 84 9.53 0.87 8.98
CA ALA A 84 10.27 -0.04 9.86
C ALA A 84 11.68 0.50 10.19
N GLY A 85 12.07 0.32 11.44
CA GLY A 85 13.47 0.54 11.87
C GLY A 85 13.83 1.93 12.33
N ALA A 86 12.92 2.91 12.28
CA ALA A 86 13.16 4.23 12.87
C ALA A 86 13.01 4.23 14.38
N ALA A 87 12.03 3.47 14.90
CA ALA A 87 11.80 3.34 16.34
C ALA A 87 12.33 2.01 16.86
N THR A 88 13.20 2.03 17.87
CA THR A 88 13.88 0.82 18.40
C THR A 88 12.95 -0.22 19.03
N THR A 89 11.78 0.20 19.48
CA THR A 89 10.77 -0.65 20.15
C THR A 89 9.37 -0.47 19.57
N GLY A 90 9.21 0.22 18.43
CA GLY A 90 7.95 0.33 17.70
C GLY A 90 7.65 -0.92 16.88
N GLY A 91 6.38 -1.26 16.70
CA GLY A 91 5.98 -2.33 15.79
C GLY A 91 6.07 -1.89 14.33
N ASN A 92 6.62 -2.72 13.45
CA ASN A 92 6.72 -2.40 12.02
C ASN A 92 5.35 -2.33 11.34
N GLY A 93 5.21 -1.45 10.38
CA GLY A 93 4.04 -1.39 9.52
C GLY A 93 3.95 -2.58 8.56
N GLY A 94 2.74 -2.96 8.21
CA GLY A 94 2.47 -4.00 7.21
C GLY A 94 2.66 -3.50 5.80
N SER A 95 3.07 -4.36 4.87
CA SER A 95 3.20 -4.03 3.45
C SER A 95 1.84 -3.90 2.75
N GLY A 96 1.77 -3.10 1.68
CA GLY A 96 0.57 -2.95 0.84
C GLY A 96 0.34 -4.14 -0.09
N GLY A 97 -0.90 -4.33 -0.54
CA GLY A 97 -1.27 -5.34 -1.52
C GLY A 97 -0.95 -4.95 -2.97
N THR A 98 -0.64 -5.93 -3.83
CA THR A 98 -0.38 -5.77 -5.27
C THR A 98 -1.06 -6.86 -6.09
N SER A 99 -0.83 -6.93 -7.41
CA SER A 99 -1.36 -7.99 -8.28
C SER A 99 -0.78 -9.39 -8.04
N SER A 100 0.44 -9.46 -7.52
CA SER A 100 0.98 -10.74 -7.02
C SER A 100 0.41 -11.00 -5.62
N PRO A 101 0.01 -12.23 -5.30
CA PRO A 101 -0.38 -12.53 -3.93
C PRO A 101 0.69 -12.06 -2.94
N PRO A 102 0.29 -11.41 -1.86
CA PRO A 102 -1.08 -11.18 -1.44
C PRO A 102 -1.71 -9.92 -2.04
N THR A 103 -2.95 -10.03 -2.54
CA THR A 103 -3.79 -8.87 -2.91
C THR A 103 -4.23 -8.07 -1.69
N SER A 104 -4.23 -8.71 -0.53
CA SER A 104 -4.47 -8.07 0.76
C SER A 104 -3.21 -7.40 1.28
N GLY A 105 -3.35 -6.29 1.98
CA GLY A 105 -2.26 -5.70 2.75
C GLY A 105 -1.88 -6.61 3.93
N ALA A 106 -0.59 -6.59 4.31
CA ALA A 106 -0.11 -7.34 5.46
C ALA A 106 -0.49 -6.64 6.78
N ASN A 107 -0.59 -7.42 7.84
CA ASN A 107 -0.77 -6.88 9.18
C ASN A 107 0.51 -6.15 9.64
N GLY A 108 0.34 -5.08 10.40
CA GLY A 108 1.44 -4.50 11.19
C GLY A 108 1.82 -5.43 12.34
N THR A 109 3.04 -5.28 12.84
CA THR A 109 3.52 -6.07 13.98
C THR A 109 3.14 -5.44 15.31
N THR A 110 2.98 -6.28 16.32
CA THR A 110 2.85 -5.85 17.72
C THR A 110 4.20 -5.78 18.39
N VAL A 111 4.32 -4.96 19.43
CA VAL A 111 5.51 -4.91 20.27
C VAL A 111 5.46 -6.05 21.28
N VAL A 112 6.54 -6.84 21.40
CA VAL A 112 6.61 -7.97 22.30
C VAL A 112 7.08 -7.58 23.71
N LEU A 113 7.85 -6.47 23.82
CA LEU A 113 8.39 -5.99 25.10
C LEU A 113 8.46 -4.46 25.08
N GLY A 114 7.86 -3.81 26.06
CA GLY A 114 7.98 -2.37 26.28
C GLY A 114 6.72 -1.58 25.94
N ASP A 115 6.78 -0.27 26.15
CA ASP A 115 5.67 0.68 25.98
C ASP A 115 5.60 1.27 24.56
N GLY A 116 6.09 0.56 23.55
CA GLY A 116 6.05 0.98 22.15
C GLY A 116 4.65 0.86 21.53
N GLY A 117 4.36 1.65 20.50
CA GLY A 117 3.17 1.58 19.68
C GLY A 117 3.24 0.44 18.66
N GLY A 118 2.13 -0.24 18.41
CA GLY A 118 2.02 -1.24 17.34
C GLY A 118 2.08 -0.60 15.95
N GLY A 119 2.55 -1.34 14.95
CA GLY A 119 2.55 -0.90 13.55
C GLY A 119 1.14 -0.94 12.91
N GLY A 120 0.90 -0.04 11.97
CA GLY A 120 -0.33 -0.04 11.16
C GLY A 120 -0.31 -1.14 10.10
N GLY A 121 -1.47 -1.70 9.77
CA GLY A 121 -1.60 -2.64 8.65
C GLY A 121 -1.44 -1.95 7.30
N GLY A 122 -0.99 -2.68 6.28
CA GLY A 122 -0.98 -2.21 4.90
C GLY A 122 -2.37 -2.20 4.27
N GLY A 123 -2.58 -1.38 3.26
CA GLY A 123 -3.80 -1.33 2.47
C GLY A 123 -3.86 -2.46 1.44
N ALA A 124 -5.06 -2.93 1.13
CA ALA A 124 -5.28 -3.92 0.09
C ALA A 124 -5.10 -3.32 -1.32
N ALA A 125 -4.81 -4.15 -2.31
CA ALA A 125 -4.94 -3.76 -3.70
C ALA A 125 -6.39 -3.44 -4.03
N GLY A 126 -6.60 -2.49 -4.93
CA GLY A 126 -7.89 -2.14 -5.48
C GLY A 126 -8.33 -3.05 -6.62
N SER A 127 -9.03 -2.52 -7.61
CA SER A 127 -9.50 -3.26 -8.77
C SER A 127 -9.34 -2.46 -10.06
N ILE A 128 -9.07 -3.20 -11.16
CA ILE A 128 -9.08 -2.68 -12.52
C ILE A 128 -10.13 -3.45 -13.32
N HIS A 129 -11.04 -2.74 -13.97
CA HIS A 129 -12.05 -3.33 -14.84
C HIS A 129 -11.89 -2.76 -16.26
N LEU A 130 -11.62 -3.65 -17.22
CA LEU A 130 -11.52 -3.31 -18.63
C LEU A 130 -12.68 -3.98 -19.39
N ARG A 131 -13.41 -3.17 -20.15
CA ARG A 131 -14.48 -3.70 -21.03
C ARG A 131 -14.41 -3.04 -22.39
N SER A 132 -14.42 -3.85 -23.42
CA SER A 132 -14.50 -3.41 -24.80
C SER A 132 -15.49 -4.24 -25.57
N ILE A 133 -16.17 -3.62 -26.54
CA ILE A 133 -17.11 -4.31 -27.44
C ILE A 133 -16.36 -4.93 -28.61
N ARG A 134 -15.33 -4.27 -29.14
CA ARG A 134 -14.60 -4.69 -30.32
C ARG A 134 -13.32 -5.47 -30.00
N SER A 135 -12.39 -4.83 -29.29
CA SER A 135 -11.11 -5.43 -28.98
C SER A 135 -10.37 -4.67 -27.87
N CYS A 136 -9.50 -5.38 -27.14
CA CYS A 136 -8.48 -4.76 -26.27
C CYS A 136 -7.10 -5.11 -26.79
N THR A 137 -6.26 -4.09 -26.96
CA THR A 137 -4.84 -4.24 -27.25
C THR A 137 -4.07 -3.64 -26.08
N LEU A 138 -3.31 -4.44 -25.35
CA LEU A 138 -2.68 -4.03 -24.10
C LEU A 138 -1.18 -3.74 -24.23
N ASN A 139 -0.52 -4.13 -25.32
CA ASN A 139 0.87 -3.78 -25.72
C ASN A 139 1.87 -3.71 -24.56
N ASP A 140 1.94 -4.74 -23.72
CA ASP A 140 2.84 -4.80 -22.55
C ASP A 140 2.63 -3.68 -21.51
N ALA A 141 1.45 -3.05 -21.49
CA ALA A 141 1.09 -2.08 -20.46
C ALA A 141 1.18 -2.69 -19.05
N ILE A 142 1.61 -1.89 -18.10
CA ILE A 142 1.68 -2.31 -16.70
C ILE A 142 0.29 -2.22 -16.06
N LEU A 143 -0.23 -3.38 -15.66
CA LEU A 143 -1.55 -3.53 -15.04
C LEU A 143 -1.40 -4.18 -13.66
N SER A 144 -1.76 -3.47 -12.60
CA SER A 144 -1.67 -3.99 -11.23
C SER A 144 -2.79 -3.42 -10.33
N PRO A 145 -3.69 -4.26 -9.82
CA PRO A 145 -3.80 -5.72 -10.01
C PRO A 145 -4.22 -6.14 -11.42
N VAL A 146 -4.25 -7.46 -11.65
CA VAL A 146 -4.72 -8.03 -12.92
C VAL A 146 -6.14 -7.56 -13.20
N PRO A 147 -6.42 -7.02 -14.40
CA PRO A 147 -7.75 -6.55 -14.74
C PRO A 147 -8.80 -7.65 -14.77
N THR A 148 -10.02 -7.28 -14.42
CA THR A 148 -11.22 -8.07 -14.63
C THR A 148 -12.06 -7.48 -15.76
N GLY A 149 -13.01 -8.22 -16.31
CA GLY A 149 -13.95 -7.75 -17.34
C GLY A 149 -13.82 -8.51 -18.66
N GLY A 150 -14.55 -8.06 -19.66
CA GLY A 150 -14.59 -8.67 -21.00
C GLY A 150 -13.76 -7.86 -22.00
N CYS A 151 -12.61 -8.41 -22.39
CA CYS A 151 -11.80 -7.89 -23.47
C CYS A 151 -11.73 -8.98 -24.56
N PRO A 152 -12.57 -8.90 -25.61
CA PRO A 152 -12.43 -9.82 -26.74
C PRO A 152 -11.00 -9.75 -27.28
N ALA A 153 -10.47 -10.91 -27.71
CA ALA A 153 -9.22 -10.93 -28.46
C ALA A 153 -9.36 -10.12 -29.76
N PRO A 154 -8.32 -9.49 -30.25
CA PRO A 154 -8.35 -8.75 -31.52
C PRO A 154 -8.66 -9.63 -32.72
#